data_f9097c1d4e5b78d4f8f02e1037efa3df
#
_entry.id   f9097c1d4e5b78d4f8f02e1037efa3df
#
_cell.length_a   1.000
_cell.length_b   1.000
_cell.length_c   1.000
_cell.angle_alpha   90.00
_cell.angle_beta   90.00
_cell.angle_gamma   90.00
#
_symmetry.space_group_name_H-M   'P 1'
#
loop_
_entity.id
_entity.type
_entity.pdbx_description
1 polymer ?
#
loop_
_entity_poly.entity_id
_entity_poly.type
_entity_poly.pdbx_seq_one_letter_code
_entity_poly.pdbx_strand_id
1 'polypeptide(L)'
;MFRIKILVFFLFLGVASFGANNKPFWGQTGHRVVGEIAYSHLSKKAKRNIEKLLKGEGLATISTYADEIKSDNSYRKYSSWHYVNFEVGETYETSEKNPKGDLVQGIKICQQIILDSKSNDEEKIFHLKLLVHLLGDLHQPLHTGRAEDRGGNTIKVKWFRGKTNLHSVWDTKMIESYNMTYTELSDNLDYFSKNQKEAIQKGTVIDWVNESRELAMMVYDSAKIDQNLSYRYMYDHFSTVKTQLKKGGLRLAKVLNQLFG
;
A
#
# COMPACT_ATOMS: atom_id res chain seq x y z
N MET A 1 0.81 52.49 -54.16
CA MET A 1 0.72 51.04 -53.82
C MET A 1 1.53 50.77 -52.56
N PHE A 2 0.89 50.80 -51.40
CA PHE A 2 1.53 50.50 -50.12
C PHE A 2 1.41 48.99 -49.82
N ARG A 3 2.55 48.30 -49.70
CA ARG A 3 2.61 46.90 -49.29
C ARG A 3 2.72 46.82 -47.75
N ILE A 4 1.66 46.38 -47.10
CA ILE A 4 1.66 46.06 -45.67
C ILE A 4 2.35 44.72 -45.48
N LYS A 5 3.49 44.69 -44.76
CA LYS A 5 4.15 43.43 -44.31
C LYS A 5 3.52 43.04 -42.96
N ILE A 6 2.75 41.94 -42.94
CA ILE A 6 2.22 41.36 -41.72
C ILE A 6 3.36 40.54 -41.11
N LEU A 7 3.81 40.93 -39.92
CA LEU A 7 4.80 40.19 -39.11
C LEU A 7 4.00 39.24 -38.19
N VAL A 8 4.04 37.94 -38.46
CA VAL A 8 3.41 36.92 -37.62
C VAL A 8 4.38 36.54 -36.50
N PHE A 9 4.06 36.95 -35.27
CA PHE A 9 4.82 36.60 -34.08
C PHE A 9 4.32 35.21 -33.58
N PHE A 10 5.13 34.18 -33.73
CA PHE A 10 4.89 32.89 -33.10
C PHE A 10 5.29 32.97 -31.62
N LEU A 11 4.29 33.02 -30.72
CA LEU A 11 4.51 32.88 -29.29
C LEU A 11 4.72 31.39 -28.97
N PHE A 12 5.95 30.95 -28.72
CA PHE A 12 6.26 29.62 -28.19
C PHE A 12 5.93 29.63 -26.69
N LEU A 13 4.75 29.12 -26.32
CA LEU A 13 4.44 28.76 -24.93
C LEU A 13 5.22 27.48 -24.58
N GLY A 14 6.36 27.66 -23.93
CA GLY A 14 7.08 26.57 -23.32
C GLY A 14 6.26 25.96 -22.18
N VAL A 15 5.69 24.78 -22.40
CA VAL A 15 5.08 23.97 -21.34
C VAL A 15 6.22 23.44 -20.48
N ALA A 16 6.49 24.08 -19.35
CA ALA A 16 7.37 23.54 -18.33
C ALA A 16 6.68 22.31 -17.72
N SER A 17 7.12 21.13 -18.14
CA SER A 17 6.74 19.86 -17.49
C SER A 17 7.35 19.84 -16.10
N PHE A 18 6.57 20.21 -15.08
CA PHE A 18 6.92 19.91 -13.71
C PHE A 18 6.87 18.39 -13.54
N GLY A 19 8.02 17.74 -13.61
CA GLY A 19 8.18 16.35 -13.23
C GLY A 19 7.86 16.21 -11.75
N ALA A 20 6.67 15.76 -11.40
CA ALA A 20 6.33 15.38 -10.05
C ALA A 20 7.30 14.26 -9.63
N ASN A 21 8.13 14.51 -8.61
CA ASN A 21 8.93 13.51 -7.92
C ASN A 21 7.99 12.59 -7.14
N ASN A 22 7.29 11.71 -7.82
CA ASN A 22 6.49 10.66 -7.19
C ASN A 22 7.46 9.64 -6.57
N LYS A 23 7.69 9.76 -5.27
CA LYS A 23 8.31 8.68 -4.50
C LYS A 23 7.32 7.52 -4.52
N PRO A 24 7.77 6.29 -4.86
CA PRO A 24 6.88 5.15 -4.91
C PRO A 24 6.54 4.67 -3.50
N PHE A 25 5.27 4.61 -3.22
CA PHE A 25 4.66 3.87 -2.11
C PHE A 25 3.68 2.88 -2.72
N TRP A 26 3.21 1.84 -2.01
CA TRP A 26 2.13 1.02 -2.56
C TRP A 26 1.09 1.99 -3.11
N GLY A 27 1.06 2.04 -4.44
CA GLY A 27 0.49 3.19 -5.12
C GLY A 27 -0.90 3.46 -4.61
N GLN A 28 -1.32 4.70 -4.65
CA GLN A 28 -2.63 5.12 -4.14
C GLN A 28 -3.75 4.18 -4.60
N THR A 29 -3.64 3.62 -5.80
CA THR A 29 -4.59 2.64 -6.35
C THR A 29 -4.61 1.35 -5.53
N GLY A 30 -3.46 0.79 -5.15
CA GLY A 30 -3.38 -0.44 -4.34
C GLY A 30 -4.02 -0.28 -2.96
N HIS A 31 -3.70 0.80 -2.25
CA HIS A 31 -4.33 1.09 -0.94
C HIS A 31 -5.85 1.28 -1.06
N ARG A 32 -6.32 1.98 -2.09
CA ARG A 32 -7.76 2.16 -2.33
C ARG A 32 -8.47 0.84 -2.62
N VAL A 33 -7.84 -0.06 -3.39
CA VAL A 33 -8.36 -1.43 -3.61
C VAL A 33 -8.52 -2.19 -2.31
N VAL A 34 -7.51 -2.16 -1.43
CA VAL A 34 -7.57 -2.80 -0.09
C VAL A 34 -8.69 -2.21 0.75
N GLY A 35 -8.82 -0.88 0.77
CA GLY A 35 -9.89 -0.18 1.49
C GLY A 35 -11.29 -0.54 0.97
N GLU A 36 -11.49 -0.59 -0.35
CA GLU A 36 -12.75 -0.91 -1.02
C GLU A 36 -13.19 -2.36 -0.72
N ILE A 37 -12.25 -3.31 -0.86
CA ILE A 37 -12.51 -4.72 -0.51
C ILE A 37 -12.87 -4.86 0.96
N ALA A 38 -12.13 -4.18 1.84
CA ALA A 38 -12.43 -4.23 3.27
C ALA A 38 -13.85 -3.72 3.56
N TYR A 39 -14.22 -2.58 3.00
CA TYR A 39 -15.54 -1.99 3.17
C TYR A 39 -16.68 -2.93 2.72
N SER A 40 -16.51 -3.62 1.59
CA SER A 40 -17.49 -4.58 1.07
C SER A 40 -17.66 -5.83 1.96
N HIS A 41 -16.71 -6.10 2.88
CA HIS A 41 -16.72 -7.25 3.79
C HIS A 41 -16.94 -6.87 5.26
N LEU A 42 -17.29 -5.62 5.55
CA LEU A 42 -17.68 -5.19 6.90
C LEU A 42 -19.05 -5.74 7.29
N SER A 43 -19.18 -6.07 8.58
CA SER A 43 -20.50 -6.30 9.18
C SER A 43 -21.32 -5.01 9.17
N LYS A 44 -22.64 -5.13 9.17
CA LYS A 44 -23.56 -3.95 9.22
C LYS A 44 -23.25 -3.03 10.42
N LYS A 45 -22.85 -3.61 11.56
CA LYS A 45 -22.53 -2.84 12.77
C LYS A 45 -21.20 -2.11 12.62
N ALA A 46 -20.14 -2.81 12.19
CA ALA A 46 -18.83 -2.21 11.96
C ALA A 46 -18.91 -1.08 10.91
N LYS A 47 -19.60 -1.31 9.79
CA LYS A 47 -19.82 -0.33 8.75
C LYS A 47 -20.45 0.97 9.30
N ARG A 48 -21.57 0.85 10.01
CA ARG A 48 -22.25 2.01 10.61
C ARG A 48 -21.36 2.76 11.62
N ASN A 49 -20.61 2.04 12.47
CA ASN A 49 -19.76 2.65 13.47
C ASN A 49 -18.57 3.39 12.84
N ILE A 50 -17.95 2.81 11.81
CA ILE A 50 -16.85 3.43 11.04
C ILE A 50 -17.35 4.66 10.28
N GLU A 51 -18.49 4.57 9.57
CA GLU A 51 -19.10 5.69 8.83
C GLU A 51 -19.42 6.87 9.76
N LYS A 52 -19.93 6.58 10.95
CA LYS A 52 -20.19 7.60 11.97
C LYS A 52 -18.90 8.27 12.44
N LEU A 53 -17.87 7.47 12.78
CA LEU A 53 -16.58 7.98 13.26
C LEU A 53 -15.87 8.82 12.19
N LEU A 54 -15.85 8.35 10.95
CA LEU A 54 -15.21 9.03 9.82
C LEU A 54 -16.05 10.16 9.21
N LYS A 55 -17.26 10.42 9.74
CA LYS A 55 -18.16 11.48 9.24
C LYS A 55 -18.43 11.39 7.73
N GLY A 56 -18.50 10.16 7.21
CA GLY A 56 -18.79 9.87 5.81
C GLY A 56 -17.58 9.68 4.90
N GLU A 57 -16.33 9.88 5.38
CA GLU A 57 -15.15 9.50 4.58
C GLU A 57 -15.11 7.98 4.39
N GLY A 58 -14.89 7.52 3.14
CA GLY A 58 -14.80 6.09 2.82
C GLY A 58 -13.43 5.50 3.13
N LEU A 59 -13.38 4.16 3.36
CA LEU A 59 -12.12 3.46 3.63
C LEU A 59 -11.12 3.57 2.47
N ALA A 60 -11.59 3.56 1.22
CA ALA A 60 -10.73 3.77 0.06
C ALA A 60 -10.09 5.17 0.06
N THR A 61 -10.82 6.19 0.48
CA THR A 61 -10.30 7.57 0.56
C THR A 61 -9.21 7.69 1.62
N ILE A 62 -9.47 7.20 2.83
CA ILE A 62 -8.54 7.34 3.95
C ILE A 62 -7.32 6.41 3.86
N SER A 63 -7.35 5.40 2.99
CA SER A 63 -6.28 4.41 2.88
C SER A 63 -4.93 4.99 2.44
N THR A 64 -4.91 6.16 1.82
CA THR A 64 -3.69 6.86 1.38
C THR A 64 -3.15 7.86 2.41
N TYR A 65 -3.89 8.13 3.47
CA TYR A 65 -3.60 9.19 4.44
C TYR A 65 -2.21 9.09 5.08
N ALA A 66 -1.76 7.89 5.45
CA ALA A 66 -0.45 7.73 6.10
C ALA A 66 0.72 8.11 5.19
N ASP A 67 0.56 8.00 3.88
CA ASP A 67 1.55 8.48 2.91
C ASP A 67 1.48 9.99 2.69
N GLU A 68 0.27 10.55 2.68
CA GLU A 68 0.04 11.98 2.50
C GLU A 68 0.69 12.80 3.62
N ILE A 69 0.55 12.35 4.88
CA ILE A 69 1.13 13.04 6.05
C ILE A 69 2.66 12.96 6.11
N LYS A 70 3.33 12.09 5.32
CA LYS A 70 4.80 12.06 5.22
C LYS A 70 5.39 13.37 4.70
N SER A 71 4.60 14.20 4.06
CA SER A 71 4.98 15.54 3.62
C SER A 71 5.20 16.52 4.78
N ASP A 72 4.61 16.25 5.95
CA ASP A 72 4.75 17.05 7.16
C ASP A 72 5.72 16.37 8.16
N ASN A 73 6.77 17.09 8.52
CA ASN A 73 7.81 16.60 9.44
C ASN A 73 7.29 16.25 10.85
N SER A 74 6.16 16.81 11.29
CA SER A 74 5.54 16.48 12.58
C SER A 74 5.11 15.02 12.68
N TYR A 75 4.82 14.39 11.53
CA TYR A 75 4.43 12.98 11.41
C TYR A 75 5.60 12.04 11.12
N ARG A 76 6.84 12.53 11.04
CA ARG A 76 8.02 11.72 10.69
C ARG A 76 8.23 10.51 11.61
N LYS A 77 7.74 10.57 12.85
CA LYS A 77 7.80 9.45 13.81
C LYS A 77 7.06 8.20 13.33
N TYR A 78 6.07 8.33 12.45
CA TYR A 78 5.30 7.20 11.91
C TYR A 78 5.93 6.58 10.66
N SER A 79 7.00 7.17 10.10
CA SER A 79 7.58 6.70 8.83
C SER A 79 8.14 5.27 8.89
N SER A 80 8.61 4.82 10.06
CA SER A 80 9.10 3.45 10.25
C SER A 80 7.96 2.42 10.37
N TRP A 81 6.71 2.85 10.60
CA TRP A 81 5.57 1.95 10.74
C TRP A 81 5.11 1.35 9.42
N HIS A 82 5.53 1.90 8.28
CA HIS A 82 5.12 1.40 6.97
C HIS A 82 5.78 0.08 6.57
N TYR A 83 6.80 -0.38 7.27
CA TYR A 83 7.55 -1.58 6.94
C TYR A 83 8.12 -2.27 8.17
N VAL A 84 8.48 -3.51 7.98
CA VAL A 84 9.35 -4.26 8.88
C VAL A 84 10.37 -5.03 8.05
N ASN A 85 11.65 -4.72 8.20
CA ASN A 85 12.72 -5.37 7.48
C ASN A 85 13.42 -6.38 8.39
N PHE A 86 13.81 -7.52 7.82
CA PHE A 86 14.48 -8.61 8.52
C PHE A 86 15.85 -8.87 7.91
N GLU A 87 16.76 -9.40 8.71
CA GLU A 87 17.95 -10.04 8.18
C GLU A 87 17.59 -11.40 7.53
N VAL A 88 18.48 -11.91 6.69
CA VAL A 88 18.27 -13.19 6.03
C VAL A 88 18.18 -14.30 7.06
N GLY A 89 17.14 -15.14 7.01
CA GLY A 89 16.92 -16.26 7.93
C GLY A 89 16.18 -15.92 9.22
N GLU A 90 15.81 -14.65 9.45
CA GLU A 90 15.02 -14.24 10.62
C GLU A 90 13.52 -14.29 10.35
N THR A 91 12.75 -14.42 11.44
CA THR A 91 11.31 -14.16 11.52
C THR A 91 11.07 -12.88 12.31
N TYR A 92 9.81 -12.42 12.36
CA TYR A 92 9.50 -11.24 13.19
C TYR A 92 9.88 -11.45 14.65
N GLU A 93 9.67 -12.65 15.20
CA GLU A 93 9.94 -12.96 16.61
C GLU A 93 11.43 -12.92 16.94
N THR A 94 12.29 -13.34 16.02
CA THR A 94 13.74 -13.42 16.22
C THR A 94 14.49 -12.17 15.81
N SER A 95 13.88 -11.31 14.98
CA SER A 95 14.51 -10.08 14.47
C SER A 95 14.66 -9.00 15.53
N GLU A 96 15.66 -8.15 15.38
CA GLU A 96 15.77 -6.91 16.16
C GLU A 96 14.61 -5.96 15.82
N LYS A 97 14.02 -5.36 16.86
CA LYS A 97 12.89 -4.44 16.69
C LYS A 97 13.38 -3.00 16.55
N ASN A 98 12.79 -2.28 15.60
CA ASN A 98 13.07 -0.86 15.44
C ASN A 98 12.63 -0.09 16.70
N PRO A 99 13.52 0.63 17.41
CA PRO A 99 13.16 1.36 18.63
C PRO A 99 12.13 2.49 18.38
N LYS A 100 11.96 2.92 17.14
CA LYS A 100 10.92 3.89 16.74
C LYS A 100 9.59 3.24 16.36
N GLY A 101 9.48 1.93 16.52
CA GLY A 101 8.37 1.12 16.05
C GLY A 101 8.53 0.69 14.60
N ASP A 102 7.82 -0.36 14.26
CA ASP A 102 7.72 -0.98 12.94
C ASP A 102 6.26 -1.22 12.56
N LEU A 103 6.03 -1.86 11.43
CA LEU A 103 4.69 -2.16 10.90
C LEU A 103 3.81 -2.93 11.88
N VAL A 104 4.36 -3.95 12.56
CA VAL A 104 3.60 -4.77 13.53
C VAL A 104 3.23 -3.96 14.76
N GLN A 105 4.19 -3.21 15.29
CA GLN A 105 3.99 -2.36 16.45
C GLN A 105 3.00 -1.22 16.12
N GLY A 106 3.11 -0.61 14.94
CA GLY A 106 2.20 0.43 14.47
C GLY A 106 0.76 -0.07 14.39
N ILE A 107 0.53 -1.24 13.80
CA ILE A 107 -0.81 -1.88 13.75
C ILE A 107 -1.34 -2.13 15.17
N LYS A 108 -0.52 -2.67 16.07
CA LYS A 108 -0.92 -2.95 17.45
C LYS A 108 -1.29 -1.67 18.21
N ILE A 109 -0.50 -0.62 18.09
CA ILE A 109 -0.76 0.67 18.73
C ILE A 109 -2.07 1.28 18.20
N CYS A 110 -2.29 1.26 16.88
CA CYS A 110 -3.53 1.75 16.31
C CYS A 110 -4.76 1.02 16.86
N GLN A 111 -4.72 -0.31 16.95
CA GLN A 111 -5.80 -1.11 17.53
C GLN A 111 -6.05 -0.75 19.00
N GLN A 112 -4.99 -0.58 19.80
CA GLN A 112 -5.11 -0.22 21.21
C GLN A 112 -5.78 1.14 21.39
N ILE A 113 -5.38 2.16 20.64
CA ILE A 113 -5.94 3.50 20.74
C ILE A 113 -7.40 3.53 20.28
N ILE A 114 -7.74 2.79 19.24
CA ILE A 114 -9.14 2.70 18.77
C ILE A 114 -10.05 2.07 19.83
N LEU A 115 -9.54 1.08 20.58
CA LEU A 115 -10.30 0.39 21.63
C LEU A 115 -10.30 1.14 22.97
N ASP A 116 -9.35 2.06 23.19
CA ASP A 116 -9.27 2.79 24.46
C ASP A 116 -10.48 3.73 24.63
N SER A 117 -11.23 3.52 25.70
CA SER A 117 -12.36 4.38 26.06
C SER A 117 -11.96 5.81 26.44
N LYS A 118 -10.69 6.05 26.74
CA LYS A 118 -10.14 7.37 27.08
C LYS A 118 -9.69 8.16 25.83
N SER A 119 -9.47 7.49 24.69
CA SER A 119 -9.12 8.16 23.46
C SER A 119 -10.32 8.91 22.89
N ASN A 120 -10.11 10.14 22.48
CA ASN A 120 -11.11 10.95 21.82
C ASN A 120 -11.31 10.54 20.34
N ASP A 121 -12.35 11.08 19.69
CA ASP A 121 -12.69 10.74 18.31
C ASP A 121 -11.58 11.13 17.32
N GLU A 122 -10.86 12.24 17.54
CA GLU A 122 -9.78 12.68 16.65
C GLU A 122 -8.60 11.70 16.69
N GLU A 123 -8.21 11.24 17.89
CA GLU A 123 -7.19 10.22 18.06
C GLU A 123 -7.59 8.89 17.41
N LYS A 124 -8.86 8.48 17.58
CA LYS A 124 -9.41 7.27 16.95
C LYS A 124 -9.45 7.37 15.43
N ILE A 125 -9.88 8.51 14.87
CA ILE A 125 -9.88 8.77 13.43
C ILE A 125 -8.47 8.70 12.87
N PHE A 126 -7.51 9.39 13.51
CA PHE A 126 -6.12 9.40 13.08
C PHE A 126 -5.54 7.97 13.02
N HIS A 127 -5.70 7.20 14.11
CA HIS A 127 -5.15 5.84 14.17
C HIS A 127 -5.94 4.84 13.30
N LEU A 128 -7.23 5.08 13.03
CA LEU A 128 -7.98 4.30 12.05
C LEU A 128 -7.43 4.53 10.63
N LYS A 129 -7.15 5.79 10.25
CA LYS A 129 -6.53 6.12 8.96
C LYS A 129 -5.16 5.44 8.80
N LEU A 130 -4.33 5.47 9.85
CA LEU A 130 -3.05 4.73 9.86
C LEU A 130 -3.27 3.22 9.74
N LEU A 131 -4.18 2.63 10.54
CA LEU A 131 -4.43 1.19 10.55
C LEU A 131 -4.85 0.65 9.19
N VAL A 132 -5.75 1.37 8.50
CA VAL A 132 -6.22 1.01 7.15
C VAL A 132 -5.04 0.95 6.17
N HIS A 133 -4.16 1.94 6.21
CA HIS A 133 -2.97 1.99 5.37
C HIS A 133 -1.97 0.87 5.71
N LEU A 134 -1.60 0.73 6.98
CA LEU A 134 -0.58 -0.22 7.44
C LEU A 134 -0.97 -1.67 7.14
N LEU A 135 -2.27 -2.02 7.21
CA LEU A 135 -2.73 -3.34 6.79
C LEU A 135 -2.67 -3.53 5.28
N GLY A 136 -2.69 -2.47 4.50
CA GLY A 136 -2.33 -2.49 3.09
C GLY A 136 -0.84 -2.80 2.92
N ASP A 137 0.03 -2.00 3.53
CA ASP A 137 1.49 -2.15 3.48
C ASP A 137 1.97 -3.57 3.84
N LEU A 138 1.36 -4.18 4.86
CA LEU A 138 1.67 -5.54 5.28
C LEU A 138 1.54 -6.57 4.15
N HIS A 139 0.65 -6.33 3.18
CA HIS A 139 0.41 -7.24 2.06
C HIS A 139 1.21 -6.89 0.80
N GLN A 140 2.04 -5.85 0.84
CA GLN A 140 3.06 -5.60 -0.17
C GLN A 140 4.34 -6.33 0.25
N PRO A 141 4.78 -7.37 -0.48
CA PRO A 141 5.83 -8.25 0.00
C PRO A 141 7.13 -7.55 0.40
N LEU A 142 7.51 -6.51 -0.33
CA LEU A 142 8.76 -5.81 -0.08
C LEU A 142 8.69 -4.83 1.12
N HIS A 143 7.50 -4.59 1.70
CA HIS A 143 7.37 -3.92 3.00
C HIS A 143 7.74 -4.84 4.18
N THR A 144 7.88 -6.15 3.92
CA THR A 144 8.45 -7.14 4.83
C THR A 144 9.77 -7.71 4.29
N GLY A 145 10.51 -6.88 3.54
CA GLY A 145 11.70 -7.26 2.79
C GLY A 145 12.98 -7.36 3.63
N ARG A 146 14.14 -7.30 2.94
CA ARG A 146 15.46 -7.37 3.57
C ARG A 146 15.89 -5.98 4.03
N ALA A 147 16.60 -5.92 5.17
CA ALA A 147 17.13 -4.68 5.73
C ALA A 147 18.24 -4.09 4.83
N GLU A 148 19.15 -4.94 4.33
CA GLU A 148 20.31 -4.57 3.53
C GLU A 148 19.99 -3.77 2.24
N ASP A 149 18.85 -4.07 1.61
CA ASP A 149 18.42 -3.42 0.37
C ASP A 149 17.18 -2.52 0.56
N ARG A 150 16.79 -2.30 1.83
CA ARG A 150 15.66 -1.46 2.21
C ARG A 150 14.35 -1.91 1.53
N GLY A 151 14.08 -3.22 1.59
CA GLY A 151 12.91 -3.80 0.93
C GLY A 151 12.95 -3.64 -0.59
N GLY A 152 14.10 -3.91 -1.23
CA GLY A 152 14.26 -3.83 -2.69
C GLY A 152 14.39 -2.42 -3.27
N ASN A 153 14.46 -1.37 -2.43
CA ASN A 153 14.61 0.01 -2.91
C ASN A 153 15.98 0.28 -3.55
N THR A 154 17.02 -0.47 -3.17
CA THR A 154 18.35 -0.34 -3.76
C THR A 154 18.56 -1.26 -4.97
N ILE A 155 17.67 -2.22 -5.23
CA ILE A 155 17.72 -3.12 -6.38
C ILE A 155 17.23 -2.37 -7.62
N LYS A 156 18.18 -1.86 -8.43
CA LYS A 156 17.87 -1.09 -9.63
C LYS A 156 17.39 -2.02 -10.74
N VAL A 157 16.29 -1.66 -11.36
CA VAL A 157 15.71 -2.33 -12.53
C VAL A 157 15.17 -1.27 -13.50
N LYS A 158 14.70 -1.72 -14.67
CA LYS A 158 13.95 -0.87 -15.59
C LYS A 158 12.51 -1.39 -15.70
N TRP A 159 11.55 -0.48 -15.81
CA TRP A 159 10.17 -0.78 -16.12
C TRP A 159 9.82 -0.14 -17.44
N PHE A 160 9.55 -0.96 -18.47
CA PHE A 160 9.35 -0.48 -19.85
C PHE A 160 10.48 0.49 -20.28
N ARG A 161 11.74 0.12 -20.02
CA ARG A 161 12.98 0.91 -20.26
C ARG A 161 13.18 2.12 -19.33
N GLY A 162 12.17 2.57 -18.58
CA GLY A 162 12.31 3.61 -17.57
C GLY A 162 13.07 3.11 -16.34
N LYS A 163 14.05 3.88 -15.84
CA LYS A 163 14.82 3.54 -14.63
C LYS A 163 13.92 3.55 -13.39
N THR A 164 14.02 2.53 -12.54
CA THR A 164 13.27 2.39 -11.29
C THR A 164 14.01 1.43 -10.34
N ASN A 165 13.32 0.91 -9.33
CA ASN A 165 13.80 -0.15 -8.45
C ASN A 165 12.71 -1.23 -8.28
N LEU A 166 13.10 -2.39 -7.76
CA LEU A 166 12.21 -3.55 -7.62
C LEU A 166 11.04 -3.24 -6.69
N HIS A 167 11.29 -2.52 -5.59
CA HIS A 167 10.23 -2.07 -4.68
C HIS A 167 9.13 -1.30 -5.43
N SER A 168 9.51 -0.27 -6.20
CA SER A 168 8.55 0.54 -6.96
C SER A 168 7.78 -0.26 -8.01
N VAL A 169 8.37 -1.31 -8.58
CA VAL A 169 7.68 -2.18 -9.54
C VAL A 169 6.51 -2.89 -8.88
N TRP A 170 6.72 -3.47 -7.69
CA TRP A 170 5.69 -4.18 -6.95
C TRP A 170 4.70 -3.24 -6.27
N ASP A 171 5.19 -2.13 -5.80
CA ASP A 171 4.43 -1.16 -5.03
C ASP A 171 3.45 -0.35 -5.89
N THR A 172 3.88 0.03 -7.07
CA THR A 172 3.12 0.99 -7.87
C THR A 172 3.01 0.58 -9.34
N LYS A 173 4.15 0.27 -9.98
CA LYS A 173 4.19 0.28 -11.44
C LYS A 173 3.40 -0.83 -12.10
N MET A 174 3.35 -2.03 -11.53
CA MET A 174 2.51 -3.10 -12.06
C MET A 174 1.02 -2.74 -11.97
N ILE A 175 0.58 -2.18 -10.85
CA ILE A 175 -0.82 -1.80 -10.62
C ILE A 175 -1.23 -0.68 -11.58
N GLU A 176 -0.44 0.39 -11.66
CA GLU A 176 -0.72 1.53 -12.53
C GLU A 176 -0.67 1.14 -14.03
N SER A 177 0.26 0.25 -14.40
CA SER A 177 0.36 -0.24 -15.80
C SER A 177 -0.77 -1.20 -16.19
N TYR A 178 -1.50 -1.76 -15.22
CA TYR A 178 -2.69 -2.56 -15.48
C TYR A 178 -3.87 -1.71 -15.95
N ASN A 179 -3.82 -0.41 -15.65
CA ASN A 179 -4.71 0.62 -16.16
C ASN A 179 -6.20 0.39 -15.83
N MET A 180 -6.49 -0.14 -14.65
CA MET A 180 -7.83 -0.17 -14.05
C MET A 180 -7.92 0.86 -12.94
N THR A 181 -9.08 1.49 -12.79
CA THR A 181 -9.40 2.24 -11.58
C THR A 181 -9.43 1.31 -10.37
N TYR A 182 -9.31 1.86 -9.15
CA TYR A 182 -9.33 1.02 -7.95
C TYR A 182 -10.66 0.26 -7.79
N THR A 183 -11.78 0.83 -8.22
CA THR A 183 -13.09 0.17 -8.21
C THR A 183 -13.15 -0.97 -9.22
N GLU A 184 -12.74 -0.72 -10.47
CA GLU A 184 -12.67 -1.77 -11.48
C GLU A 184 -11.76 -2.92 -11.05
N LEU A 185 -10.60 -2.61 -10.45
CA LEU A 185 -9.66 -3.63 -9.98
C LEU A 185 -10.25 -4.41 -8.79
N SER A 186 -10.87 -3.75 -7.80
CA SER A 186 -11.49 -4.43 -6.67
C SER A 186 -12.62 -5.38 -7.06
N ASP A 187 -13.44 -4.98 -8.05
CA ASP A 187 -14.59 -5.75 -8.53
C ASP A 187 -14.17 -6.94 -9.40
N ASN A 188 -13.01 -6.86 -10.08
CA ASN A 188 -12.52 -7.88 -11.01
C ASN A 188 -11.38 -8.75 -10.43
N LEU A 189 -11.18 -8.77 -9.12
CA LEU A 189 -10.29 -9.73 -8.46
C LEU A 189 -10.94 -11.12 -8.40
N ASP A 190 -10.07 -12.14 -8.35
CA ASP A 190 -10.50 -13.53 -8.29
C ASP A 190 -11.52 -13.78 -7.18
N TYR A 191 -12.54 -14.59 -7.49
CA TYR A 191 -13.53 -14.98 -6.51
C TYR A 191 -12.94 -15.96 -5.49
N PHE A 192 -13.20 -15.70 -4.22
CA PHE A 192 -12.90 -16.65 -3.15
C PHE A 192 -14.20 -17.15 -2.51
N SER A 193 -14.33 -18.46 -2.37
CA SER A 193 -15.41 -19.10 -1.62
C SER A 193 -15.39 -18.67 -0.15
N LYS A 194 -16.47 -18.92 0.59
CA LYS A 194 -16.55 -18.64 2.02
C LYS A 194 -15.39 -19.29 2.79
N ASN A 195 -15.12 -20.58 2.54
CA ASN A 195 -14.04 -21.31 3.21
C ASN A 195 -12.66 -20.72 2.91
N GLN A 196 -12.39 -20.28 1.67
CA GLN A 196 -11.14 -19.62 1.32
C GLN A 196 -10.99 -18.28 2.02
N LYS A 197 -12.06 -17.48 2.10
CA LYS A 197 -12.04 -16.19 2.84
C LYS A 197 -11.75 -16.42 4.33
N GLU A 198 -12.41 -17.39 4.95
CA GLU A 198 -12.17 -17.76 6.34
C GLU A 198 -10.73 -18.26 6.56
N ALA A 199 -10.19 -19.07 5.64
CA ALA A 199 -8.81 -19.51 5.70
C ALA A 199 -7.80 -18.37 5.58
N ILE A 200 -8.03 -17.41 4.67
CA ILE A 200 -7.19 -16.19 4.51
C ILE A 200 -7.19 -15.35 5.78
N GLN A 201 -8.33 -15.25 6.42
CA GLN A 201 -8.50 -14.46 7.65
C GLN A 201 -7.96 -15.14 8.91
N LYS A 202 -7.54 -16.42 8.86
CA LYS A 202 -6.90 -17.10 10.00
C LYS A 202 -5.56 -16.44 10.38
N GLY A 203 -5.12 -16.69 11.60
CA GLY A 203 -3.86 -16.20 12.13
C GLY A 203 -3.93 -14.78 12.69
N THR A 204 -2.76 -14.30 13.03
CA THR A 204 -2.47 -12.99 13.64
C THR A 204 -1.74 -12.09 12.65
N VAL A 205 -1.50 -10.84 13.03
CA VAL A 205 -0.68 -9.89 12.25
C VAL A 205 0.73 -10.45 12.02
N ILE A 206 1.30 -11.15 13.02
CA ILE A 206 2.64 -11.74 12.89
C ILE A 206 2.66 -12.88 11.87
N ASP A 207 1.64 -13.75 11.89
CA ASP A 207 1.51 -14.81 10.90
C ASP A 207 1.42 -14.24 9.47
N TRP A 208 0.69 -13.14 9.31
CA TRP A 208 0.55 -12.47 8.01
C TRP A 208 1.83 -11.77 7.55
N VAL A 209 2.61 -11.23 8.49
CA VAL A 209 3.94 -10.66 8.21
C VAL A 209 4.90 -11.75 7.75
N ASN A 210 4.93 -12.89 8.44
CA ASN A 210 5.80 -14.01 8.07
C ASN A 210 5.41 -14.55 6.68
N GLU A 211 4.11 -14.70 6.38
CA GLU A 211 3.61 -15.06 5.04
C GLU A 211 4.07 -14.06 3.96
N SER A 212 3.96 -12.76 4.23
CA SER A 212 4.40 -11.70 3.31
C SER A 212 5.92 -11.73 3.12
N ARG A 213 6.67 -12.04 4.17
CA ARG A 213 8.13 -12.23 4.15
C ARG A 213 8.55 -13.38 3.25
N GLU A 214 7.91 -14.54 3.34
CA GLU A 214 8.17 -15.66 2.45
C GLU A 214 7.94 -15.27 0.98
N LEU A 215 6.86 -14.53 0.71
CA LEU A 215 6.59 -14.04 -0.62
C LEU A 215 7.64 -13.01 -1.10
N ALA A 216 8.17 -12.18 -0.19
CA ALA A 216 9.24 -11.25 -0.52
C ALA A 216 10.49 -11.98 -1.05
N MET A 217 10.83 -13.15 -0.51
CA MET A 217 11.96 -13.95 -1.01
C MET A 217 11.75 -14.36 -2.48
N MET A 218 10.55 -14.81 -2.83
CA MET A 218 10.19 -15.13 -4.23
C MET A 218 10.27 -13.89 -5.13
N VAL A 219 9.89 -12.72 -4.62
CA VAL A 219 10.00 -11.44 -5.35
C VAL A 219 11.47 -11.09 -5.64
N TYR A 220 12.36 -11.26 -4.66
CA TYR A 220 13.79 -11.03 -4.87
C TYR A 220 14.39 -11.95 -5.95
N ASP A 221 13.96 -13.20 -6.00
CA ASP A 221 14.43 -14.17 -7.00
C ASP A 221 13.86 -13.90 -8.40
N SER A 222 12.81 -13.09 -8.51
CA SER A 222 12.09 -12.82 -9.76
C SER A 222 12.78 -11.83 -10.68
N ALA A 223 13.76 -11.05 -10.21
CA ALA A 223 14.40 -10.00 -10.98
C ALA A 223 15.89 -9.85 -10.68
N LYS A 224 16.67 -9.59 -11.73
CA LYS A 224 18.10 -9.28 -11.63
C LYS A 224 18.34 -7.77 -11.66
N ILE A 225 19.45 -7.33 -11.07
CA ILE A 225 19.88 -5.93 -11.14
C ILE A 225 19.99 -5.51 -12.60
N ASP A 226 19.53 -4.28 -12.91
CA ASP A 226 19.51 -3.65 -14.23
C ASP A 226 18.61 -4.36 -15.28
N GLN A 227 17.89 -5.42 -14.90
CA GLN A 227 16.97 -6.10 -15.79
C GLN A 227 15.85 -5.16 -16.26
N ASN A 228 15.49 -5.28 -17.55
CA ASN A 228 14.33 -4.58 -18.10
C ASN A 228 13.07 -5.42 -17.93
N LEU A 229 12.27 -5.05 -16.97
CA LEU A 229 10.97 -5.67 -16.65
C LEU A 229 9.89 -4.99 -17.49
N SER A 230 8.94 -5.79 -18.00
CA SER A 230 7.87 -5.29 -18.86
C SER A 230 6.67 -6.26 -18.89
N TYR A 231 5.94 -6.35 -19.98
CA TYR A 231 4.75 -7.20 -20.13
C TYR A 231 4.92 -8.64 -19.66
N ARG A 232 6.08 -9.29 -19.93
CA ARG A 232 6.34 -10.66 -19.51
C ARG A 232 6.39 -10.77 -17.99
N TYR A 233 7.09 -9.85 -17.31
CA TYR A 233 7.16 -9.81 -15.86
C TYR A 233 5.78 -9.56 -15.24
N MET A 234 5.01 -8.64 -15.82
CA MET A 234 3.65 -8.36 -15.40
C MET A 234 2.75 -9.59 -15.57
N TYR A 235 2.83 -10.29 -16.69
CA TYR A 235 2.09 -11.53 -16.93
C TYR A 235 2.40 -12.61 -15.90
N ASP A 236 3.67 -12.78 -15.54
CA ASP A 236 4.11 -13.80 -14.60
C ASP A 236 3.73 -13.48 -13.14
N HIS A 237 3.67 -12.20 -12.76
CA HIS A 237 3.61 -11.80 -11.35
C HIS A 237 2.35 -11.03 -10.93
N PHE A 238 1.56 -10.49 -11.87
CA PHE A 238 0.42 -9.64 -11.50
C PHE A 238 -0.70 -10.42 -10.79
N SER A 239 -0.84 -11.72 -11.05
CA SER A 239 -1.76 -12.59 -10.29
C SER A 239 -1.43 -12.61 -8.79
N THR A 240 -0.14 -12.59 -8.45
CA THR A 240 0.33 -12.48 -7.06
C THR A 240 -0.06 -11.14 -6.45
N VAL A 241 0.14 -10.03 -7.17
CA VAL A 241 -0.30 -8.70 -6.73
C VAL A 241 -1.81 -8.68 -6.45
N LYS A 242 -2.62 -9.19 -7.37
CA LYS A 242 -4.09 -9.28 -7.18
C LYS A 242 -4.47 -10.09 -5.94
N THR A 243 -3.79 -11.21 -5.72
CA THR A 243 -4.01 -12.06 -4.54
C THR A 243 -3.67 -11.32 -3.25
N GLN A 244 -2.57 -10.58 -3.21
CA GLN A 244 -2.16 -9.82 -2.03
C GLN A 244 -3.12 -8.65 -1.73
N LEU A 245 -3.58 -7.94 -2.76
CA LEU A 245 -4.62 -6.91 -2.60
C LEU A 245 -5.91 -7.50 -1.99
N LYS A 246 -6.35 -8.66 -2.48
CA LYS A 246 -7.53 -9.35 -1.97
C LYS A 246 -7.35 -9.81 -0.52
N LYS A 247 -6.20 -10.41 -0.19
CA LYS A 247 -5.86 -10.82 1.18
C LYS A 247 -5.83 -9.61 2.11
N GLY A 248 -5.20 -8.51 1.69
CA GLY A 248 -5.13 -7.27 2.45
C GLY A 248 -6.52 -6.74 2.81
N GLY A 249 -7.42 -6.66 1.85
CA GLY A 249 -8.79 -6.22 2.08
C GLY A 249 -9.59 -7.14 3.01
N LEU A 250 -9.48 -8.47 2.83
CA LEU A 250 -10.17 -9.44 3.68
C LEU A 250 -9.66 -9.42 5.13
N ARG A 251 -8.35 -9.29 5.34
CA ARG A 251 -7.72 -9.23 6.65
C ARG A 251 -7.99 -7.89 7.34
N LEU A 252 -7.97 -6.79 6.59
CA LEU A 252 -8.41 -5.48 7.08
C LEU A 252 -9.88 -5.54 7.54
N ALA A 253 -10.77 -6.14 6.75
CA ALA A 253 -12.18 -6.32 7.14
C ALA A 253 -12.32 -7.14 8.43
N LYS A 254 -11.54 -8.21 8.61
CA LYS A 254 -11.52 -8.98 9.87
C LYS A 254 -11.17 -8.11 11.06
N VAL A 255 -10.06 -7.36 10.96
CA VAL A 255 -9.59 -6.48 12.04
C VAL A 255 -10.63 -5.40 12.35
N LEU A 256 -11.17 -4.74 11.33
CA LEU A 256 -12.18 -3.70 11.52
C LEU A 256 -13.51 -4.27 12.11
N ASN A 257 -13.91 -5.47 11.71
CA ASN A 257 -15.07 -6.14 12.30
C ASN A 257 -14.86 -6.49 13.79
N GLN A 258 -13.63 -6.81 14.20
CA GLN A 258 -13.30 -7.04 15.60
C GLN A 258 -13.30 -5.75 16.44
N LEU A 259 -12.88 -4.63 15.84
CA LEU A 259 -12.78 -3.34 16.54
C LEU A 259 -14.12 -2.60 16.62
N PHE A 260 -14.99 -2.75 15.63
CA PHE A 260 -16.19 -1.95 15.46
C PHE A 260 -17.49 -2.78 15.38
N GLY A 261 -17.37 -4.11 15.36
CA GLY A 261 -18.49 -5.05 15.23
C GLY A 261 -19.25 -5.36 16.52
#